data_70a6ce70e9e744c6fe9a0d300127ff9c
#
_entry.id   70a6ce70e9e744c6fe9a0d300127ff9c
#
_cell.length_a   1.000
_cell.length_b   1.000
_cell.length_c   1.000
_cell.angle_alpha   90.00
_cell.angle_beta   90.00
_cell.angle_gamma   90.00
#
_symmetry.space_group_name_H-M   'P 1'
#
loop_
_entity.id
_entity.type
_entity.pdbx_description
1 polymer ?
#
loop_
_entity_poly.entity_id
_entity_poly.type
_entity_poly.pdbx_seq_one_letter_code
_entity_poly.pdbx_strand_id
1 'polypeptide(L)'
;MNAPSDLLRPDPWDVAIIGYGPAGVTLANLLAQRGLDVLVLERDAEPYRLPRAISFDAECMRVFQTVGVARELEPHVHPGPGMRFLNAAGQLLIEWRRPDGPGPQGWHSSYRFFQPGLEATLRDRLTRYDRVDVRLRHEVFAIEPDPDGVRLRLEDLNRGRLLQARARWVVGCDGARSTVRRFMGTELDDLQSHERWLVVDVMLTRERPDLGDFSIQYCEPERPCTYVRGPGMRRRWELMVMPGEDPAELTRPEVLWRLLSRWVTPEDGVLERPASYTFHSVVARGWRHGRLLIAGDAAHQTPPFLGQGMCAGIRDAANLAWKLDEVIRRRAPASLLDTYESERSPHVREFIETAVRLGRVIQATDPQAVRERDADLAAHPMRFTVPQPRLGPGAHDNDGPAGLIGEQPTMGDGTLLDDRVGYHWALLAHPALAAQAQALAGDRAVVIEAEAGPSADWLERLGVRAVLLRPDRHVAGVAEEPGGLAGLAARYLAATQAAHVNLGPRPEHRRLTNPRRRD
;
A
#
# COMPACT_ATOMS: atom_id res chain seq x y z
N MET A 1 5.15 44.78 20.51
CA MET A 1 4.39 43.62 20.99
C MET A 1 4.50 42.55 19.94
N ASN A 2 5.37 41.54 20.16
CA ASN A 2 5.44 40.38 19.28
C ASN A 2 4.11 39.64 19.41
N ALA A 3 3.38 39.49 18.29
CA ALA A 3 2.24 38.58 18.25
C ALA A 3 2.69 37.19 18.75
N PRO A 4 1.90 36.50 19.56
CA PRO A 4 2.24 35.15 19.97
C PRO A 4 2.52 34.34 18.69
N SER A 5 3.65 33.65 18.66
CA SER A 5 4.03 32.87 17.48
C SER A 5 2.96 31.78 17.27
N ASP A 6 2.21 31.85 16.16
CA ASP A 6 1.25 30.83 15.75
C ASP A 6 1.94 29.51 15.32
N LEU A 7 3.23 29.41 15.61
CA LEU A 7 4.07 28.25 15.32
C LEU A 7 3.81 27.14 16.35
N LEU A 8 3.53 25.92 15.90
CA LEU A 8 3.26 24.77 16.78
C LEU A 8 4.45 24.43 17.69
N ARG A 9 5.68 24.52 17.15
CA ARG A 9 6.94 24.42 17.91
C ARG A 9 8.07 25.19 17.21
N PRO A 10 9.15 25.61 17.94
CA PRO A 10 10.28 26.35 17.35
C PRO A 10 11.06 25.53 16.33
N ASP A 11 11.41 24.28 16.67
CA ASP A 11 12.24 23.42 15.84
C ASP A 11 11.40 22.70 14.76
N PRO A 12 11.95 22.52 13.56
CA PRO A 12 11.26 21.78 12.51
C PRO A 12 11.14 20.29 12.85
N TRP A 13 10.01 19.66 12.46
CA TRP A 13 9.92 18.21 12.41
C TRP A 13 10.81 17.64 11.29
N ASP A 14 11.26 16.41 11.49
CA ASP A 14 11.97 15.70 10.40
C ASP A 14 11.04 15.46 9.23
N VAL A 15 9.82 14.97 9.50
CA VAL A 15 8.79 14.71 8.49
C VAL A 15 7.42 15.19 8.97
N ALA A 16 6.70 15.93 8.13
CA ALA A 16 5.27 16.15 8.29
C ALA A 16 4.49 15.28 7.31
N ILE A 17 3.52 14.53 7.82
CA ILE A 17 2.61 13.68 7.04
C ILE A 17 1.25 14.37 7.01
N ILE A 18 0.71 14.62 5.82
CA ILE A 18 -0.63 15.16 5.64
C ILE A 18 -1.55 14.02 5.24
N GLY A 19 -2.52 13.72 6.12
CA GLY A 19 -3.42 12.57 6.02
C GLY A 19 -3.05 11.42 6.97
N TYR A 20 -4.03 10.89 7.69
CA TYR A 20 -3.89 9.86 8.72
C TYR A 20 -4.69 8.58 8.42
N GLY A 21 -4.86 8.29 7.12
CA GLY A 21 -5.38 7.02 6.62
C GLY A 21 -4.32 5.90 6.64
N PRO A 22 -4.62 4.70 6.08
CA PRO A 22 -3.73 3.52 6.15
C PRO A 22 -2.28 3.77 5.73
N ALA A 23 -2.04 4.49 4.63
CA ALA A 23 -0.69 4.81 4.17
C ALA A 23 0.03 5.76 5.13
N GLY A 24 -0.65 6.83 5.57
CA GLY A 24 -0.07 7.83 6.46
C GLY A 24 0.26 7.28 7.85
N VAL A 25 -0.64 6.50 8.46
CA VAL A 25 -0.40 5.90 9.77
C VAL A 25 0.69 4.83 9.72
N THR A 26 0.78 4.07 8.61
CA THR A 26 1.88 3.10 8.40
C THR A 26 3.21 3.83 8.27
N LEU A 27 3.28 4.88 7.44
CA LEU A 27 4.48 5.70 7.29
C LEU A 27 4.92 6.32 8.62
N ALA A 28 3.97 6.87 9.39
CA ALA A 28 4.25 7.46 10.70
C ALA A 28 4.88 6.44 11.66
N ASN A 29 4.33 5.21 11.75
CA ASN A 29 4.87 4.15 12.59
C ASN A 29 6.29 3.76 12.17
N LEU A 30 6.54 3.58 10.87
CA LEU A 30 7.86 3.19 10.37
C LEU A 30 8.92 4.29 10.61
N LEU A 31 8.58 5.56 10.44
CA LEU A 31 9.47 6.69 10.75
C LEU A 31 9.70 6.82 12.27
N ALA A 32 8.66 6.63 13.07
CA ALA A 32 8.74 6.67 14.53
C ALA A 32 9.65 5.57 15.09
N GLN A 33 9.59 4.34 14.56
CA GLN A 33 10.53 3.26 14.91
C GLN A 33 11.99 3.63 14.64
N ARG A 34 12.22 4.48 13.66
CA ARG A 34 13.57 5.01 13.36
C ARG A 34 13.95 6.19 14.26
N GLY A 35 13.09 6.61 15.18
CA GLY A 35 13.33 7.70 16.13
C GLY A 35 13.35 9.09 15.47
N LEU A 36 12.65 9.26 14.36
CA LEU A 36 12.47 10.56 13.71
C LEU A 36 11.36 11.37 14.38
N ASP A 37 11.46 12.69 14.31
CA ASP A 37 10.42 13.61 14.74
C ASP A 37 9.34 13.73 13.68
N VAL A 38 8.14 13.23 13.96
CA VAL A 38 7.04 13.16 13.00
C VAL A 38 5.85 14.00 13.43
N LEU A 39 5.37 14.86 12.53
CA LEU A 39 4.09 15.56 12.68
C LEU A 39 3.07 14.89 11.74
N VAL A 40 1.92 14.50 12.28
CA VAL A 40 0.80 13.99 11.49
C VAL A 40 -0.35 14.99 11.56
N LEU A 41 -0.81 15.45 10.41
CA LEU A 41 -1.91 16.41 10.26
C LEU A 41 -3.09 15.74 9.57
N GLU A 42 -4.25 15.74 10.25
CA GLU A 42 -5.49 15.17 9.73
C GLU A 42 -6.65 16.15 9.93
N ARG A 43 -7.40 16.42 8.87
CA ARG A 43 -8.53 17.35 8.91
C ARG A 43 -9.77 16.76 9.58
N ASP A 44 -9.94 15.43 9.52
CA ASP A 44 -11.07 14.75 10.12
C ASP A 44 -10.81 14.43 11.61
N ALA A 45 -11.87 14.37 12.40
CA ALA A 45 -11.79 14.04 13.83
C ALA A 45 -11.59 12.54 14.07
N GLU A 46 -12.13 11.72 13.19
CA GLU A 46 -12.20 10.27 13.32
C GLU A 46 -11.76 9.58 12.04
N PRO A 47 -11.35 8.32 12.11
CA PRO A 47 -11.14 7.51 10.92
C PRO A 47 -12.39 7.48 10.06
N TYR A 48 -12.19 7.38 8.75
CA TYR A 48 -13.31 7.20 7.84
C TYR A 48 -14.06 5.91 8.18
N ARG A 49 -15.30 6.05 8.61
CA ARG A 49 -16.08 4.94 9.20
C ARG A 49 -16.53 3.87 8.20
N LEU A 50 -16.52 4.20 6.90
CA LEU A 50 -16.91 3.24 5.87
C LEU A 50 -15.65 2.55 5.32
N PRO A 51 -15.52 1.24 5.50
CA PRO A 51 -14.37 0.53 5.00
C PRO A 51 -14.35 0.56 3.46
N ARG A 52 -13.28 1.10 2.88
CA ARG A 52 -13.02 1.02 1.44
C ARG A 52 -12.37 -0.31 1.11
N ALA A 53 -11.24 -0.60 1.74
CA ALA A 53 -10.54 -1.87 1.58
C ALA A 53 -11.20 -2.96 2.44
N ILE A 54 -11.20 -4.19 1.93
CA ILE A 54 -11.73 -5.37 2.61
C ILE A 54 -10.74 -6.52 2.63
N SER A 55 -9.66 -6.42 1.89
CA SER A 55 -8.58 -7.41 1.85
C SER A 55 -7.21 -6.75 1.78
N PHE A 56 -6.21 -7.45 2.30
CA PHE A 56 -4.80 -7.15 2.10
C PHE A 56 -4.01 -8.46 1.94
N ASP A 57 -2.78 -8.38 1.44
CA ASP A 57 -1.95 -9.53 1.14
C ASP A 57 -0.84 -9.80 2.18
N ALA A 58 -0.09 -10.88 1.95
CA ALA A 58 1.02 -11.31 2.81
C ALA A 58 2.10 -10.24 2.98
N GLU A 59 2.39 -9.45 1.94
CA GLU A 59 3.39 -8.40 2.01
C GLU A 59 2.95 -7.27 2.94
N CYS A 60 1.67 -6.88 2.88
CA CYS A 60 1.12 -5.92 3.84
C CYS A 60 1.18 -6.46 5.28
N MET A 61 0.85 -7.75 5.49
CA MET A 61 0.96 -8.36 6.82
C MET A 61 2.41 -8.34 7.32
N ARG A 62 3.37 -8.53 6.44
CA ARG A 62 4.80 -8.43 6.74
C ARG A 62 5.22 -6.99 7.11
N VAL A 63 4.63 -5.97 6.47
CA VAL A 63 4.81 -4.57 6.89
C VAL A 63 4.20 -4.35 8.28
N PHE A 64 3.02 -4.90 8.56
CA PHE A 64 2.40 -4.82 9.89
C PHE A 64 3.20 -5.58 10.95
N GLN A 65 3.86 -6.69 10.59
CA GLN A 65 4.84 -7.36 11.45
C GLN A 65 6.02 -6.44 11.76
N THR A 66 6.56 -5.76 10.76
CA THR A 66 7.63 -4.77 10.92
C THR A 66 7.20 -3.62 11.83
N VAL A 67 5.98 -3.13 11.70
CA VAL A 67 5.37 -2.13 12.61
C VAL A 67 5.18 -2.69 14.03
N GLY A 68 5.09 -4.01 14.17
CA GLY A 68 4.91 -4.71 15.45
C GLY A 68 3.46 -4.89 15.86
N VAL A 69 2.52 -4.93 14.90
CA VAL A 69 1.08 -5.12 15.15
C VAL A 69 0.50 -6.41 14.54
N ALA A 70 1.28 -7.18 13.77
CA ALA A 70 0.76 -8.35 13.06
C ALA A 70 0.08 -9.37 13.99
N ARG A 71 0.71 -9.71 15.13
CA ARG A 71 0.14 -10.65 16.11
C ARG A 71 -1.16 -10.16 16.76
N GLU A 72 -1.29 -8.85 16.93
CA GLU A 72 -2.51 -8.22 17.44
C GLU A 72 -3.63 -8.25 16.40
N LEU A 73 -3.26 -8.17 15.11
CA LEU A 73 -4.21 -8.21 14.00
C LEU A 73 -4.71 -9.63 13.67
N GLU A 74 -3.89 -10.68 13.88
CA GLU A 74 -4.23 -12.07 13.50
C GLU A 74 -5.63 -12.51 13.96
N PRO A 75 -6.06 -12.30 15.22
CA PRO A 75 -7.39 -12.70 15.66
C PRO A 75 -8.54 -11.93 14.98
N HIS A 76 -8.26 -10.80 14.34
CA HIS A 76 -9.23 -9.88 13.75
C HIS A 76 -9.29 -9.95 12.24
N VAL A 77 -8.46 -10.78 11.62
CA VAL A 77 -8.40 -10.99 10.17
C VAL A 77 -8.75 -12.43 9.82
N HIS A 78 -9.19 -12.66 8.59
CA HIS A 78 -9.58 -13.98 8.13
C HIS A 78 -8.86 -14.33 6.83
N PRO A 79 -8.06 -15.42 6.77
CA PRO A 79 -7.47 -15.87 5.52
C PRO A 79 -8.55 -16.17 4.49
N GLY A 80 -8.38 -15.66 3.27
CA GLY A 80 -9.36 -15.85 2.20
C GLY A 80 -8.97 -16.98 1.26
N PRO A 81 -9.89 -17.92 0.92
CA PRO A 81 -9.57 -19.06 0.06
C PRO A 81 -9.38 -18.67 -1.41
N GLY A 82 -9.78 -17.46 -1.78
CA GLY A 82 -9.66 -16.97 -3.15
C GLY A 82 -10.91 -16.29 -3.68
N MET A 83 -11.00 -16.24 -5.01
CA MET A 83 -12.07 -15.58 -5.75
C MET A 83 -12.51 -16.46 -6.94
N ARG A 84 -13.78 -16.44 -7.26
CA ARG A 84 -14.38 -17.09 -8.43
C ARG A 84 -15.13 -16.08 -9.27
N PHE A 85 -15.05 -16.23 -10.57
CA PHE A 85 -15.80 -15.45 -11.55
C PHE A 85 -16.84 -16.35 -12.16
N LEU A 86 -18.08 -15.96 -12.04
CA LEU A 86 -19.22 -16.73 -12.54
C LEU A 86 -19.97 -15.93 -13.60
N ASN A 87 -20.40 -16.58 -14.68
CA ASN A 87 -21.29 -15.95 -15.65
C ASN A 87 -22.75 -15.96 -15.17
N ALA A 88 -23.67 -15.39 -15.96
CA ALA A 88 -25.09 -15.32 -15.63
C ALA A 88 -25.77 -16.70 -15.46
N ALA A 89 -25.22 -17.76 -16.06
CA ALA A 89 -25.69 -19.14 -15.86
C ALA A 89 -25.07 -19.83 -14.63
N GLY A 90 -24.25 -19.11 -13.84
CA GLY A 90 -23.53 -19.66 -12.69
C GLY A 90 -22.33 -20.54 -13.05
N GLN A 91 -21.91 -20.56 -14.30
CA GLN A 91 -20.75 -21.32 -14.74
C GLN A 91 -19.47 -20.61 -14.36
N LEU A 92 -18.45 -21.37 -13.94
CA LEU A 92 -17.15 -20.87 -13.55
C LEU A 92 -16.36 -20.41 -14.79
N LEU A 93 -16.01 -19.11 -14.83
CA LEU A 93 -15.18 -18.51 -15.86
C LEU A 93 -13.69 -18.50 -15.46
N ILE A 94 -13.40 -18.05 -14.24
CA ILE A 94 -12.04 -17.95 -13.70
C ILE A 94 -12.05 -18.43 -12.25
N GLU A 95 -11.10 -19.26 -11.87
CA GLU A 95 -10.83 -19.57 -10.47
C GLU A 95 -9.47 -19.00 -10.05
N TRP A 96 -9.52 -18.16 -9.06
CA TRP A 96 -8.34 -17.63 -8.40
C TRP A 96 -8.25 -18.20 -6.98
N ARG A 97 -7.74 -19.42 -6.89
CA ARG A 97 -7.56 -20.11 -5.61
C ARG A 97 -6.29 -19.62 -4.91
N ARG A 98 -6.38 -19.41 -3.60
CA ARG A 98 -5.22 -19.12 -2.75
C ARG A 98 -4.67 -20.42 -2.18
N PRO A 99 -3.33 -20.55 -2.03
CA PRO A 99 -2.75 -21.68 -1.32
C PRO A 99 -3.24 -21.74 0.14
N ASP A 100 -3.38 -22.93 0.65
CA ASP A 100 -3.65 -23.16 2.06
C ASP A 100 -2.37 -22.92 2.87
N GLY A 101 -2.49 -22.24 4.01
CA GLY A 101 -1.36 -21.94 4.91
C GLY A 101 -0.51 -20.73 4.48
N PRO A 102 0.55 -20.45 5.26
CA PRO A 102 1.50 -19.39 4.96
C PRO A 102 2.32 -19.68 3.70
N GLY A 103 2.53 -18.65 2.89
CA GLY A 103 3.37 -18.69 1.69
C GLY A 103 4.82 -18.23 1.95
N PRO A 104 5.60 -17.96 0.89
CA PRO A 104 7.00 -17.55 0.99
C PRO A 104 7.24 -16.25 1.81
N GLN A 105 6.18 -15.47 2.04
CA GLN A 105 6.24 -14.27 2.88
C GLN A 105 6.02 -14.57 4.38
N GLY A 106 5.93 -15.85 4.80
CA GLY A 106 5.66 -16.25 6.18
C GLY A 106 4.21 -16.06 6.64
N TRP A 107 3.34 -15.56 5.77
CA TRP A 107 1.95 -15.23 6.03
C TRP A 107 1.02 -15.80 4.95
N HIS A 108 -0.29 -15.89 5.25
CA HIS A 108 -1.28 -16.27 4.23
C HIS A 108 -1.30 -15.25 3.08
N SER A 109 -1.49 -15.71 1.87
CA SER A 109 -1.43 -14.89 0.66
C SER A 109 -2.49 -13.79 0.57
N SER A 110 -3.57 -13.88 1.36
CA SER A 110 -4.63 -12.87 1.42
C SER A 110 -5.39 -12.96 2.74
N TYR A 111 -5.71 -11.81 3.30
CA TYR A 111 -6.53 -11.66 4.49
C TYR A 111 -7.73 -10.77 4.20
N ARG A 112 -8.86 -11.09 4.81
CA ARG A 112 -10.02 -10.23 4.91
C ARG A 112 -10.04 -9.56 6.25
N PHE A 113 -10.40 -8.30 6.28
CA PHE A 113 -10.29 -7.48 7.48
C PHE A 113 -11.35 -6.39 7.54
N PHE A 114 -11.46 -5.75 8.69
CA PHE A 114 -12.26 -4.56 8.90
C PHE A 114 -11.34 -3.34 9.00
N GLN A 115 -11.36 -2.47 7.97
CA GLN A 115 -10.41 -1.36 7.84
C GLN A 115 -10.37 -0.42 9.06
N PRO A 116 -11.50 0.01 9.66
CA PRO A 116 -11.46 0.85 10.86
C PRO A 116 -10.73 0.18 12.05
N GLY A 117 -10.83 -1.15 12.19
CA GLY A 117 -10.10 -1.90 13.21
C GLY A 117 -8.59 -1.89 12.96
N LEU A 118 -8.16 -2.14 11.72
CA LEU A 118 -6.75 -2.04 11.34
C LEU A 118 -6.18 -0.64 11.62
N GLU A 119 -6.90 0.41 11.21
CA GLU A 119 -6.46 1.78 11.46
C GLU A 119 -6.38 2.09 12.96
N ALA A 120 -7.33 1.61 13.75
CA ALA A 120 -7.31 1.79 15.20
C ALA A 120 -6.06 1.14 15.83
N THR A 121 -5.74 -0.11 15.45
CA THR A 121 -4.54 -0.82 15.92
C THR A 121 -3.25 -0.07 15.53
N LEU A 122 -3.15 0.41 14.29
CA LEU A 122 -1.98 1.17 13.83
C LEU A 122 -1.84 2.52 14.55
N ARG A 123 -2.95 3.20 14.85
CA ARG A 123 -3.00 4.47 15.57
C ARG A 123 -2.65 4.27 17.04
N ASP A 124 -3.16 3.22 17.69
CA ASP A 124 -2.79 2.85 19.07
C ASP A 124 -1.28 2.60 19.16
N ARG A 125 -0.74 1.82 18.24
CA ARG A 125 0.71 1.58 18.20
C ARG A 125 1.51 2.86 18.16
N LEU A 126 1.05 3.86 17.39
CA LEU A 126 1.74 5.13 17.24
C LEU A 126 1.80 5.95 18.54
N THR A 127 0.84 5.79 19.46
CA THR A 127 0.82 6.48 20.76
C THR A 127 2.00 6.11 21.68
N ARG A 128 2.71 5.03 21.36
CA ARG A 128 3.88 4.55 22.12
C ARG A 128 5.17 5.31 21.81
N TYR A 129 5.13 6.25 20.85
CA TYR A 129 6.31 7.01 20.42
C TYR A 129 6.22 8.47 20.82
N ASP A 130 7.09 8.91 21.73
CA ASP A 130 7.12 10.28 22.27
C ASP A 130 7.49 11.36 21.22
N ARG A 131 8.09 10.93 20.09
CA ARG A 131 8.56 11.83 19.01
C ARG A 131 7.53 12.01 17.90
N VAL A 132 6.29 11.61 18.13
CA VAL A 132 5.20 11.75 17.17
C VAL A 132 4.15 12.70 17.72
N ASP A 133 3.83 13.74 16.96
CA ASP A 133 2.75 14.68 17.26
C ASP A 133 1.61 14.48 16.25
N VAL A 134 0.46 13.99 16.70
CA VAL A 134 -0.73 13.79 15.88
C VAL A 134 -1.75 14.88 16.17
N ARG A 135 -2.10 15.63 15.13
CA ARG A 135 -3.08 16.72 15.18
C ARG A 135 -4.29 16.38 14.32
N LEU A 136 -5.36 15.93 14.97
CA LEU A 136 -6.67 15.76 14.34
C LEU A 136 -7.39 17.10 14.27
N ARG A 137 -8.32 17.27 13.33
CA ARG A 137 -9.02 18.52 13.07
C ARG A 137 -8.08 19.67 12.71
N HIS A 138 -6.99 19.36 12.00
CA HIS A 138 -6.05 20.35 11.49
C HIS A 138 -5.94 20.23 9.96
N GLU A 139 -6.39 21.25 9.25
CA GLU A 139 -6.38 21.29 7.80
C GLU A 139 -5.25 22.15 7.26
N VAL A 140 -4.40 21.57 6.40
CA VAL A 140 -3.33 22.30 5.71
C VAL A 140 -3.90 22.98 4.48
N PHE A 141 -3.78 24.31 4.41
CA PHE A 141 -4.28 25.11 3.29
C PHE A 141 -3.18 25.79 2.48
N ALA A 142 -1.93 25.88 2.98
CA ALA A 142 -0.79 26.39 2.23
C ALA A 142 0.49 25.61 2.58
N ILE A 143 1.32 25.39 1.55
CA ILE A 143 2.60 24.67 1.61
C ILE A 143 3.64 25.54 0.91
N GLU A 144 4.66 25.97 1.66
CA GLU A 144 5.67 26.93 1.21
C GLU A 144 7.06 26.29 1.37
N PRO A 145 7.62 25.62 0.35
CA PRO A 145 8.98 25.09 0.39
C PRO A 145 10.02 26.22 0.45
N ASP A 146 11.06 26.03 1.24
CA ASP A 146 12.27 26.85 1.28
C ASP A 146 13.53 25.97 1.16
N PRO A 147 14.75 26.53 1.02
CA PRO A 147 15.97 25.72 0.88
C PRO A 147 16.21 24.77 2.06
N ASP A 148 15.78 25.12 3.26
CA ASP A 148 16.07 24.39 4.50
C ASP A 148 14.93 23.47 4.94
N GLY A 149 13.72 23.64 4.36
CA GLY A 149 12.55 22.84 4.75
C GLY A 149 11.27 23.25 4.02
N VAL A 150 10.17 23.05 4.71
CA VAL A 150 8.83 23.39 4.24
C VAL A 150 8.07 24.04 5.38
N ARG A 151 7.47 25.19 5.12
CA ARG A 151 6.51 25.83 6.02
C ARG A 151 5.10 25.40 5.63
N LEU A 152 4.34 24.96 6.61
CA LEU A 152 2.93 24.60 6.48
C LEU A 152 2.08 25.67 7.18
N ARG A 153 1.02 26.12 6.51
CA ARG A 153 -0.03 26.90 7.13
C ARG A 153 -1.27 26.04 7.26
N LEU A 154 -1.83 26.01 8.45
CA LEU A 154 -2.93 25.11 8.80
C LEU A 154 -3.96 25.82 9.66
N GLU A 155 -5.17 25.31 9.64
CA GLU A 155 -6.27 25.75 10.49
C GLU A 155 -6.55 24.68 11.55
N ASP A 156 -6.58 25.08 12.82
CA ASP A 156 -7.19 24.28 13.89
C ASP A 156 -8.71 24.42 13.81
N LEU A 157 -9.35 23.42 13.22
CA LEU A 157 -10.80 23.39 13.02
C LEU A 157 -11.61 23.26 14.31
N ASN A 158 -10.96 23.00 15.47
CA ASN A 158 -11.63 22.98 16.76
C ASN A 158 -11.80 24.41 17.31
N ARG A 159 -10.83 25.31 17.00
CA ARG A 159 -10.73 26.64 17.57
C ARG A 159 -10.86 27.76 16.52
N GLY A 160 -10.88 27.44 15.23
CA GLY A 160 -10.88 28.41 14.13
C GLY A 160 -9.59 29.27 14.11
N ARG A 161 -8.44 28.71 14.55
CA ARG A 161 -7.18 29.44 14.63
C ARG A 161 -6.24 29.02 13.52
N LEU A 162 -5.57 30.01 12.93
CA LEU A 162 -4.50 29.78 11.97
C LEU A 162 -3.19 29.51 12.70
N LEU A 163 -2.52 28.44 12.33
CA LEU A 163 -1.27 27.98 12.90
C LEU A 163 -0.22 27.75 11.81
N GLN A 164 1.03 27.63 12.21
CA GLN A 164 2.15 27.29 11.34
C GLN A 164 2.92 26.10 11.89
N ALA A 165 3.49 25.31 10.99
CA ALA A 165 4.44 24.25 11.30
C ALA A 165 5.61 24.31 10.32
N ARG A 166 6.78 23.82 10.73
CA ARG A 166 7.95 23.62 9.84
C ARG A 166 8.39 22.17 9.87
N ALA A 167 8.70 21.63 8.71
CA ALA A 167 9.24 20.28 8.58
C ALA A 167 10.37 20.26 7.54
N ARG A 168 11.31 19.32 7.68
CA ARG A 168 12.39 19.12 6.70
C ARG A 168 11.84 18.50 5.42
N TRP A 169 10.87 17.60 5.55
CA TRP A 169 10.18 16.90 4.46
C TRP A 169 8.69 16.87 4.71
N VAL A 170 7.88 16.87 3.65
CA VAL A 170 6.43 16.73 3.70
C VAL A 170 6.00 15.57 2.82
N VAL A 171 5.16 14.68 3.35
CA VAL A 171 4.58 13.57 2.61
C VAL A 171 3.06 13.69 2.60
N GLY A 172 2.47 13.84 1.42
CA GLY A 172 1.03 13.80 1.21
C GLY A 172 0.51 12.37 1.16
N CYS A 173 -0.18 11.95 2.21
CA CYS A 173 -0.98 10.74 2.31
C CYS A 173 -2.48 11.09 2.35
N ASP A 174 -2.85 12.22 1.76
CA ASP A 174 -4.13 12.92 1.87
C ASP A 174 -5.16 12.50 0.79
N GLY A 175 -4.93 11.32 0.22
CA GLY A 175 -5.92 10.62 -0.59
C GLY A 175 -6.10 11.17 -2.00
N ALA A 176 -7.15 10.70 -2.68
CA ALA A 176 -7.42 10.95 -4.09
C ALA A 176 -7.50 12.44 -4.49
N ARG A 177 -7.92 13.31 -3.55
CA ARG A 177 -8.02 14.77 -3.73
C ARG A 177 -6.86 15.52 -3.11
N SER A 178 -5.66 14.93 -3.12
CA SER A 178 -4.48 15.42 -2.42
C SER A 178 -4.21 16.90 -2.62
N THR A 179 -4.08 17.61 -1.51
CA THR A 179 -3.65 19.00 -1.44
C THR A 179 -2.16 19.10 -1.75
N VAL A 180 -1.34 18.15 -1.22
CA VAL A 180 0.10 18.13 -1.48
C VAL A 180 0.38 17.98 -2.98
N ARG A 181 -0.28 17.04 -3.67
CA ARG A 181 -0.16 16.85 -5.11
C ARG A 181 -0.49 18.14 -5.89
N ARG A 182 -1.53 18.87 -5.49
CA ARG A 182 -1.89 20.16 -6.11
C ARG A 182 -0.78 21.21 -5.94
N PHE A 183 -0.18 21.30 -4.75
CA PHE A 183 0.95 22.22 -4.50
C PHE A 183 2.22 21.81 -5.25
N MET A 184 2.42 20.53 -5.52
CA MET A 184 3.50 20.04 -6.37
C MET A 184 3.28 20.38 -7.87
N GLY A 185 2.07 20.71 -8.28
CA GLY A 185 1.71 20.90 -9.68
C GLY A 185 1.77 19.59 -10.49
N THR A 186 1.63 18.45 -9.81
CA THR A 186 1.75 17.13 -10.43
C THR A 186 0.49 16.76 -11.20
N GLU A 187 0.68 16.31 -12.44
CA GLU A 187 -0.37 15.79 -13.31
C GLU A 187 -0.64 14.31 -13.04
N LEU A 188 -1.82 13.84 -13.44
CA LEU A 188 -2.21 12.43 -13.36
C LEU A 188 -2.23 11.82 -14.76
N ASP A 189 -1.55 10.67 -14.91
CA ASP A 189 -1.76 9.77 -16.03
C ASP A 189 -3.09 9.03 -15.83
N ASP A 190 -4.03 9.29 -16.72
CA ASP A 190 -5.31 8.62 -16.73
C ASP A 190 -5.25 7.36 -17.58
N LEU A 191 -5.46 6.20 -16.96
CA LEU A 191 -5.53 4.89 -17.63
C LEU A 191 -6.93 4.57 -18.17
N GLN A 192 -7.81 5.58 -18.21
CA GLN A 192 -9.13 5.56 -18.86
C GLN A 192 -10.08 4.46 -18.35
N SER A 193 -10.04 4.18 -17.06
CA SER A 193 -11.03 3.32 -16.40
C SER A 193 -11.62 4.08 -15.22
N HIS A 194 -12.90 4.43 -15.32
CA HIS A 194 -13.66 5.20 -14.33
C HIS A 194 -14.98 4.51 -14.09
N GLU A 195 -15.02 3.72 -13.02
CA GLU A 195 -16.14 2.82 -12.77
C GLU A 195 -16.90 3.25 -11.51
N ARG A 196 -18.22 3.35 -11.65
CA ARG A 196 -19.08 3.70 -10.52
C ARG A 196 -19.70 2.46 -9.91
N TRP A 197 -19.43 2.24 -8.64
CA TRP A 197 -19.90 1.10 -7.89
C TRP A 197 -20.56 1.53 -6.60
N LEU A 198 -21.61 0.81 -6.22
CA LEU A 198 -22.29 0.92 -4.94
C LEU A 198 -21.74 -0.16 -4.01
N VAL A 199 -21.14 0.23 -2.90
CA VAL A 199 -20.61 -0.67 -1.87
C VAL A 199 -21.64 -0.77 -0.75
N VAL A 200 -22.04 -1.99 -0.42
CA VAL A 200 -23.03 -2.29 0.61
C VAL A 200 -22.46 -3.32 1.56
N ASP A 201 -22.26 -2.93 2.80
CA ASP A 201 -21.91 -3.84 3.90
C ASP A 201 -23.17 -4.27 4.67
N VAL A 202 -23.25 -5.56 4.94
CA VAL A 202 -24.32 -6.16 5.75
C VAL A 202 -23.70 -6.86 6.95
N MET A 203 -24.16 -6.50 8.14
CA MET A 203 -23.89 -7.23 9.37
C MET A 203 -24.96 -8.30 9.54
N LEU A 204 -24.60 -9.57 9.35
CA LEU A 204 -25.51 -10.68 9.53
C LEU A 204 -25.92 -10.83 11.00
N THR A 205 -27.16 -11.16 11.26
CA THR A 205 -27.70 -11.47 12.59
C THR A 205 -27.73 -12.97 12.87
N ARG A 206 -27.53 -13.78 11.82
CA ARG A 206 -27.43 -15.24 11.89
C ARG A 206 -26.41 -15.76 10.89
N GLU A 207 -25.89 -16.94 11.13
CA GLU A 207 -24.95 -17.58 10.21
C GLU A 207 -25.61 -17.93 8.87
N ARG A 208 -24.88 -17.70 7.79
CA ARG A 208 -25.28 -17.99 6.40
C ARG A 208 -24.14 -18.73 5.69
N PRO A 209 -23.96 -20.04 6.03
CA PRO A 209 -22.90 -20.87 5.43
C PRO A 209 -23.10 -21.08 3.91
N ASP A 210 -24.33 -20.96 3.42
CA ASP A 210 -24.70 -21.03 2.01
C ASP A 210 -24.05 -19.91 1.16
N LEU A 211 -23.69 -18.77 1.75
CA LEU A 211 -22.95 -17.70 1.06
C LEU A 211 -21.48 -18.08 0.78
N GLY A 212 -20.95 -19.08 1.48
CA GLY A 212 -19.58 -19.59 1.30
C GLY A 212 -18.48 -18.62 1.66
N ASP A 213 -17.23 -19.07 1.51
CA ASP A 213 -16.02 -18.32 1.87
C ASP A 213 -15.33 -17.64 0.70
N PHE A 214 -15.55 -18.11 -0.52
CA PHE A 214 -14.98 -17.48 -1.71
C PHE A 214 -15.56 -16.09 -1.95
N SER A 215 -14.73 -15.15 -2.37
CA SER A 215 -15.23 -13.95 -3.04
C SER A 215 -15.77 -14.35 -4.41
N ILE A 216 -16.92 -13.81 -4.80
CA ILE A 216 -17.56 -14.12 -6.07
C ILE A 216 -17.67 -12.85 -6.90
N GLN A 217 -17.15 -12.91 -8.11
CA GLN A 217 -17.43 -11.93 -9.15
C GLN A 217 -18.58 -12.47 -10.02
N TYR A 218 -19.75 -11.87 -9.88
CA TYR A 218 -20.90 -12.16 -10.73
C TYR A 218 -20.78 -11.33 -12.01
N CYS A 219 -20.25 -11.95 -13.07
CA CYS A 219 -20.04 -11.33 -14.38
C CYS A 219 -21.37 -11.34 -15.20
N GLU A 220 -22.42 -10.81 -14.62
CA GLU A 220 -23.79 -10.80 -15.15
C GLU A 220 -24.01 -9.49 -15.91
N PRO A 221 -24.46 -9.56 -17.20
CA PRO A 221 -24.62 -8.36 -18.01
C PRO A 221 -25.69 -7.39 -17.49
N GLU A 222 -26.71 -7.90 -16.81
CA GLU A 222 -27.80 -7.09 -16.22
C GLU A 222 -27.29 -6.22 -15.07
N ARG A 223 -26.38 -6.75 -14.25
CA ARG A 223 -25.71 -6.02 -13.16
C ARG A 223 -24.48 -6.77 -12.65
N PRO A 224 -23.30 -6.40 -13.12
CA PRO A 224 -22.07 -6.90 -12.53
C PRO A 224 -22.02 -6.66 -11.03
N CYS A 225 -21.62 -7.66 -10.27
CA CYS A 225 -21.61 -7.62 -8.83
C CYS A 225 -20.44 -8.39 -8.23
N THR A 226 -19.89 -7.91 -7.14
CA THR A 226 -18.90 -8.63 -6.32
C THR A 226 -19.51 -8.98 -4.97
N TYR A 227 -19.38 -10.22 -4.54
CA TYR A 227 -19.61 -10.64 -3.17
C TYR A 227 -18.27 -10.88 -2.47
N VAL A 228 -18.11 -10.37 -1.25
CA VAL A 228 -16.95 -10.63 -0.40
C VAL A 228 -17.40 -10.98 1.02
N ARG A 229 -16.95 -12.14 1.52
CA ARG A 229 -17.08 -12.46 2.92
C ARG A 229 -16.08 -11.63 3.73
N GLY A 230 -16.57 -10.72 4.57
CA GLY A 230 -15.77 -10.02 5.57
C GLY A 230 -15.46 -10.88 6.80
N PRO A 231 -14.69 -10.37 7.78
CA PRO A 231 -14.44 -11.06 9.04
C PRO A 231 -15.74 -11.19 9.88
N GLY A 232 -15.85 -12.30 10.61
CA GLY A 232 -17.02 -12.57 11.44
C GLY A 232 -18.33 -12.61 10.65
N MET A 233 -19.30 -11.83 11.12
CA MET A 233 -20.63 -11.76 10.51
C MET A 233 -20.76 -10.73 9.39
N ARG A 234 -19.69 -10.02 9.01
CA ARG A 234 -19.72 -9.01 7.95
C ARG A 234 -19.74 -9.66 6.58
N ARG A 235 -20.59 -9.11 5.69
CA ARG A 235 -20.66 -9.46 4.27
C ARG A 235 -20.70 -8.18 3.46
N ARG A 236 -20.07 -8.20 2.30
CA ARG A 236 -20.05 -7.06 1.38
C ARG A 236 -20.56 -7.45 0.02
N TRP A 237 -21.38 -6.58 -0.54
CA TRP A 237 -21.72 -6.59 -1.97
C TRP A 237 -21.27 -5.27 -2.59
N GLU A 238 -20.66 -5.38 -3.74
CA GLU A 238 -20.31 -4.24 -4.58
C GLU A 238 -21.09 -4.41 -5.88
N LEU A 239 -21.97 -3.45 -6.18
CA LEU A 239 -22.92 -3.51 -7.30
C LEU A 239 -22.55 -2.43 -8.29
N MET A 240 -22.37 -2.78 -9.57
CA MET A 240 -22.15 -1.77 -10.61
C MET A 240 -23.36 -0.85 -10.73
N VAL A 241 -23.12 0.46 -10.77
CA VAL A 241 -24.16 1.45 -11.09
C VAL A 241 -24.34 1.45 -12.60
N MET A 242 -25.51 1.04 -13.06
CA MET A 242 -25.78 0.91 -14.49
C MET A 242 -26.00 2.28 -15.15
N PRO A 243 -25.77 2.41 -16.46
CA PRO A 243 -26.05 3.65 -17.19
C PRO A 243 -27.47 4.15 -16.97
N GLY A 244 -27.62 5.42 -16.63
CA GLY A 244 -28.92 6.06 -16.39
C GLY A 244 -29.46 5.92 -14.96
N GLU A 245 -28.81 5.17 -14.09
CA GLU A 245 -29.22 5.06 -12.68
C GLU A 245 -28.69 6.23 -11.83
N ASP A 246 -29.53 6.68 -10.88
CA ASP A 246 -29.12 7.65 -9.87
C ASP A 246 -28.54 6.92 -8.64
N PRO A 247 -27.25 7.12 -8.32
CA PRO A 247 -26.65 6.52 -7.13
C PRO A 247 -27.35 6.89 -5.82
N ALA A 248 -27.97 8.06 -5.72
CA ALA A 248 -28.71 8.47 -4.52
C ALA A 248 -29.95 7.60 -4.31
N GLU A 249 -30.68 7.27 -5.38
CA GLU A 249 -31.82 6.36 -5.32
C GLU A 249 -31.38 4.93 -4.98
N LEU A 250 -30.24 4.47 -5.52
CA LEU A 250 -29.72 3.14 -5.24
C LEU A 250 -29.31 2.93 -3.78
N THR A 251 -28.98 4.01 -3.04
CA THR A 251 -28.62 3.92 -1.62
C THR A 251 -29.81 3.84 -0.66
N ARG A 252 -31.04 3.92 -1.16
CA ARG A 252 -32.24 3.79 -0.33
C ARG A 252 -32.40 2.35 0.17
N PRO A 253 -32.70 2.14 1.46
CA PRO A 253 -32.78 0.79 2.05
C PRO A 253 -33.70 -0.18 1.29
N GLU A 254 -34.88 0.29 0.82
CA GLU A 254 -35.84 -0.53 0.10
C GLU A 254 -35.27 -1.01 -1.26
N VAL A 255 -34.49 -0.15 -1.93
CA VAL A 255 -33.84 -0.46 -3.20
C VAL A 255 -32.73 -1.45 -2.97
N LEU A 256 -31.90 -1.23 -1.93
CA LEU A 256 -30.80 -2.11 -1.57
C LEU A 256 -31.29 -3.52 -1.23
N TRP A 257 -32.27 -3.66 -0.36
CA TRP A 257 -32.82 -4.97 -0.01
C TRP A 257 -33.41 -5.70 -1.22
N ARG A 258 -34.03 -4.98 -2.15
CA ARG A 258 -34.48 -5.56 -3.43
C ARG A 258 -33.30 -6.06 -4.27
N LEU A 259 -32.20 -5.28 -4.37
CA LEU A 259 -31.01 -5.66 -5.12
C LEU A 259 -30.28 -6.86 -4.50
N LEU A 260 -30.31 -6.98 -3.16
CA LEU A 260 -29.65 -8.05 -2.42
C LEU A 260 -30.54 -9.29 -2.20
N SER A 261 -31.83 -9.24 -2.58
CA SER A 261 -32.86 -10.22 -2.19
C SER A 261 -32.55 -11.68 -2.55
N ARG A 262 -31.72 -11.90 -3.59
CA ARG A 262 -31.31 -13.27 -3.97
C ARG A 262 -30.29 -13.89 -3.01
N TRP A 263 -29.64 -13.09 -2.16
CA TRP A 263 -28.62 -13.55 -1.22
C TRP A 263 -29.04 -13.37 0.24
N VAL A 264 -29.55 -12.20 0.57
CA VAL A 264 -29.93 -11.81 1.93
C VAL A 264 -31.17 -10.93 1.93
N THR A 265 -31.92 -11.00 3.03
CA THR A 265 -33.14 -10.21 3.29
C THR A 265 -32.98 -9.44 4.61
N PRO A 266 -33.92 -8.53 4.96
CA PRO A 266 -33.89 -7.83 6.24
C PRO A 266 -33.88 -8.74 7.48
N GLU A 267 -34.35 -9.99 7.36
CA GLU A 267 -34.34 -10.97 8.45
C GLU A 267 -32.93 -11.57 8.68
N ASP A 268 -32.06 -11.49 7.67
CA ASP A 268 -30.72 -12.06 7.72
C ASP A 268 -29.69 -11.11 8.34
N GLY A 269 -29.96 -9.80 8.33
CA GLY A 269 -28.95 -8.84 8.79
C GLY A 269 -29.40 -7.38 8.75
N VAL A 270 -28.46 -6.52 9.09
CA VAL A 270 -28.62 -5.06 9.11
C VAL A 270 -27.69 -4.42 8.09
N LEU A 271 -28.24 -3.53 7.26
CA LEU A 271 -27.44 -2.71 6.34
C LEU A 271 -26.54 -1.76 7.14
N GLU A 272 -25.26 -1.85 6.92
CA GLU A 272 -24.36 -0.77 7.26
C GLU A 272 -24.45 0.31 6.17
N ARG A 273 -24.02 1.53 6.49
CA ARG A 273 -24.19 2.69 5.61
C ARG A 273 -23.66 2.43 4.20
N PRO A 274 -24.51 2.42 3.15
CA PRO A 274 -24.08 2.23 1.77
C PRO A 274 -23.35 3.46 1.26
N ALA A 275 -22.41 3.25 0.31
CA ALA A 275 -21.71 4.34 -0.32
C ALA A 275 -21.48 4.07 -1.82
N SER A 276 -21.71 5.09 -2.64
CA SER A 276 -21.32 5.06 -4.05
C SER A 276 -19.94 5.65 -4.22
N TYR A 277 -19.05 4.91 -4.90
CA TYR A 277 -17.69 5.32 -5.22
C TYR A 277 -17.51 5.35 -6.75
N THR A 278 -16.79 6.36 -7.23
CA THR A 278 -16.18 6.31 -8.56
C THR A 278 -14.73 5.92 -8.37
N PHE A 279 -14.38 4.75 -8.85
CA PHE A 279 -13.00 4.29 -8.87
C PHE A 279 -12.31 4.83 -10.12
N HIS A 280 -11.14 5.39 -9.93
CA HIS A 280 -10.31 5.92 -11.01
C HIS A 280 -9.06 5.05 -11.15
N SER A 281 -8.55 4.92 -12.36
CA SER A 281 -7.29 4.25 -12.65
C SER A 281 -6.30 5.31 -13.11
N VAL A 282 -5.59 5.91 -12.16
CA VAL A 282 -4.68 7.03 -12.42
C VAL A 282 -3.36 6.86 -11.67
N VAL A 283 -2.28 7.39 -12.25
CA VAL A 283 -0.94 7.44 -11.62
C VAL A 283 -0.38 8.84 -11.78
N ALA A 284 0.11 9.44 -10.70
CA ALA A 284 0.76 10.74 -10.72
C ALA A 284 2.10 10.69 -11.47
N ARG A 285 2.45 11.78 -12.15
CA ARG A 285 3.77 12.01 -12.78
C ARG A 285 4.60 12.92 -11.88
N GLY A 286 5.65 12.39 -11.27
CA GLY A 286 6.46 13.12 -10.29
C GLY A 286 5.91 12.98 -8.88
N TRP A 287 6.34 11.92 -8.20
CA TRP A 287 5.94 11.64 -6.81
C TRP A 287 6.77 12.44 -5.81
N ARG A 288 7.78 13.14 -6.31
CA ARG A 288 8.62 14.06 -5.54
C ARG A 288 8.81 15.38 -6.26
N HIS A 289 8.64 16.49 -5.54
CA HIS A 289 9.02 17.83 -5.97
C HIS A 289 9.79 18.53 -4.84
N GLY A 290 11.11 18.63 -4.99
CA GLY A 290 11.97 19.17 -3.94
C GLY A 290 11.85 18.36 -2.64
N ARG A 291 11.26 18.98 -1.60
CA ARG A 291 11.02 18.38 -0.28
C ARG A 291 9.59 17.87 -0.07
N LEU A 292 8.77 17.91 -1.10
CA LEU A 292 7.40 17.39 -1.10
C LEU A 292 7.37 16.01 -1.76
N LEU A 293 6.66 15.08 -1.16
CA LEU A 293 6.43 13.73 -1.69
C LEU A 293 4.94 13.37 -1.53
N ILE A 294 4.48 12.40 -2.30
CA ILE A 294 3.11 11.86 -2.21
C ILE A 294 3.14 10.33 -2.15
N ALA A 295 2.16 9.72 -1.45
CA ALA A 295 2.05 8.28 -1.29
C ALA A 295 0.57 7.84 -1.24
N GLY A 296 0.31 6.58 -1.57
CA GLY A 296 -1.04 6.02 -1.62
C GLY A 296 -1.94 6.71 -2.64
N ASP A 297 -3.23 6.89 -2.34
CA ASP A 297 -4.20 7.49 -3.25
C ASP A 297 -3.81 8.92 -3.70
N ALA A 298 -2.89 9.59 -3.00
CA ALA A 298 -2.32 10.86 -3.45
C ALA A 298 -1.41 10.69 -4.68
N ALA A 299 -0.75 9.55 -4.81
CA ALA A 299 0.14 9.21 -5.91
C ALA A 299 -0.52 8.35 -6.99
N HIS A 300 -1.45 7.48 -6.63
CA HIS A 300 -2.11 6.56 -7.56
C HIS A 300 -3.47 6.07 -7.02
N GLN A 301 -4.40 5.83 -7.92
CA GLN A 301 -5.70 5.26 -7.60
C GLN A 301 -5.92 4.00 -8.45
N THR A 302 -6.48 2.96 -7.84
CA THR A 302 -6.61 1.62 -8.42
C THR A 302 -8.05 1.19 -8.41
N PRO A 303 -8.57 0.56 -9.48
CA PRO A 303 -9.90 -0.04 -9.46
C PRO A 303 -9.95 -1.22 -8.47
N PRO A 304 -11.11 -1.58 -7.92
CA PRO A 304 -11.22 -2.48 -6.76
C PRO A 304 -10.96 -3.95 -7.06
N PHE A 305 -10.94 -4.37 -8.31
CA PHE A 305 -11.02 -5.76 -8.77
C PHE A 305 -9.89 -6.71 -8.30
N LEU A 306 -8.75 -6.16 -7.86
CA LEU A 306 -7.65 -6.91 -7.23
C LEU A 306 -7.52 -6.65 -5.73
N GLY A 307 -8.23 -5.67 -5.17
CA GLY A 307 -8.10 -5.26 -3.77
C GLY A 307 -6.73 -4.66 -3.42
N GLN A 308 -6.01 -4.04 -4.37
CA GLN A 308 -4.62 -3.62 -4.21
C GLN A 308 -4.40 -2.13 -3.88
N GLY A 309 -5.44 -1.29 -3.86
CA GLY A 309 -5.27 0.16 -3.64
C GLY A 309 -4.61 0.50 -2.30
N MET A 310 -5.17 0.00 -1.19
CA MET A 310 -4.59 0.19 0.14
C MET A 310 -3.21 -0.48 0.25
N CYS A 311 -3.06 -1.68 -0.30
CA CYS A 311 -1.79 -2.43 -0.28
C CYS A 311 -0.67 -1.65 -0.97
N ALA A 312 -0.95 -1.01 -2.10
CA ALA A 312 0.01 -0.17 -2.80
C ALA A 312 0.48 1.00 -1.94
N GLY A 313 -0.43 1.68 -1.22
CA GLY A 313 -0.08 2.77 -0.29
C GLY A 313 0.74 2.30 0.91
N ILE A 314 0.49 1.10 1.43
CA ILE A 314 1.30 0.49 2.51
C ILE A 314 2.71 0.18 2.01
N ARG A 315 2.84 -0.35 0.78
CA ARG A 315 4.14 -0.58 0.13
C ARG A 315 4.89 0.72 -0.13
N ASP A 316 4.18 1.79 -0.50
CA ASP A 316 4.78 3.12 -0.65
C ASP A 316 5.38 3.60 0.67
N ALA A 317 4.63 3.47 1.76
CA ALA A 317 5.10 3.82 3.10
C ALA A 317 6.36 3.03 3.49
N ALA A 318 6.36 1.71 3.25
CA ALA A 318 7.50 0.85 3.54
C ALA A 318 8.74 1.21 2.70
N ASN A 319 8.55 1.52 1.41
CA ASN A 319 9.65 1.92 0.51
C ASN A 319 10.20 3.31 0.86
N LEU A 320 9.33 4.26 1.20
CA LEU A 320 9.71 5.65 1.42
C LEU A 320 10.35 5.89 2.79
N ALA A 321 9.87 5.21 3.85
CA ALA A 321 10.28 5.50 5.22
C ALA A 321 11.78 5.29 5.45
N TRP A 322 12.36 4.18 5.01
CA TRP A 322 13.80 3.94 5.18
C TRP A 322 14.66 4.89 4.34
N LYS A 323 14.18 5.29 3.16
CA LYS A 323 14.88 6.27 2.30
C LYS A 323 14.92 7.65 2.96
N LEU A 324 13.80 8.07 3.55
CA LEU A 324 13.74 9.30 4.33
C LEU A 324 14.70 9.26 5.54
N ASP A 325 14.73 8.14 6.30
CA ASP A 325 15.67 7.97 7.41
C ASP A 325 17.13 8.08 6.96
N GLU A 326 17.51 7.42 5.87
CA GLU A 326 18.88 7.48 5.33
C GLU A 326 19.27 8.91 4.91
N VAL A 327 18.38 9.63 4.25
CA VAL A 327 18.60 11.01 3.79
C VAL A 327 18.64 11.99 4.97
N ILE A 328 17.72 11.88 5.91
CA ILE A 328 17.62 12.75 7.07
C ILE A 328 18.86 12.62 7.95
N ARG A 329 19.35 11.41 8.16
CA ARG A 329 20.57 11.13 8.91
C ARG A 329 21.85 11.37 8.11
N ARG A 330 21.75 11.88 6.88
CA ARG A 330 22.87 12.13 5.97
C ARG A 330 23.72 10.89 5.66
N ARG A 331 23.11 9.71 5.67
CA ARG A 331 23.74 8.45 5.28
C ARG A 331 23.63 8.21 3.77
N ALA A 332 22.71 8.90 3.12
CA ALA A 332 22.54 8.90 1.67
C ALA A 332 22.23 10.30 1.15
N PRO A 333 22.55 10.59 -0.12
CA PRO A 333 22.18 11.85 -0.77
C PRO A 333 20.66 11.92 -0.99
N ALA A 334 20.12 13.14 -1.12
CA ALA A 334 18.70 13.35 -1.35
C ALA A 334 18.17 12.70 -2.66
N SER A 335 19.07 12.41 -3.61
CA SER A 335 18.75 11.67 -4.84
C SER A 335 18.29 10.22 -4.59
N LEU A 336 18.55 9.64 -3.40
CA LEU A 336 17.96 8.36 -3.02
C LEU A 336 16.41 8.43 -3.05
N LEU A 337 15.82 9.58 -2.71
CA LEU A 337 14.37 9.76 -2.77
C LEU A 337 13.82 9.82 -4.21
N ASP A 338 14.66 10.09 -5.22
CA ASP A 338 14.24 10.02 -6.63
C ASP A 338 13.96 8.57 -7.05
N THR A 339 14.58 7.58 -6.36
CA THR A 339 14.31 6.16 -6.61
C THR A 339 12.94 5.70 -6.10
N TYR A 340 12.26 6.48 -5.28
CA TYR A 340 10.94 6.13 -4.77
C TYR A 340 9.92 5.97 -5.90
N GLU A 341 9.81 6.97 -6.77
CA GLU A 341 8.91 6.91 -7.92
C GLU A 341 9.37 5.90 -8.96
N SER A 342 10.67 5.90 -9.31
CA SER A 342 11.18 4.99 -10.35
C SER A 342 11.03 3.52 -9.99
N GLU A 343 11.07 3.17 -8.70
CA GLU A 343 10.81 1.82 -8.19
C GLU A 343 9.31 1.50 -8.11
N ARG A 344 8.52 2.43 -7.52
CA ARG A 344 7.13 2.14 -7.15
C ARG A 344 6.14 2.37 -8.28
N SER A 345 6.36 3.36 -9.15
CA SER A 345 5.42 3.69 -10.22
C SER A 345 5.23 2.53 -11.22
N PRO A 346 6.29 1.88 -11.77
CA PRO A 346 6.10 0.71 -12.62
C PRO A 346 5.41 -0.45 -11.90
N HIS A 347 5.81 -0.70 -10.65
CA HIS A 347 5.24 -1.76 -9.82
C HIS A 347 3.73 -1.59 -9.60
N VAL A 348 3.27 -0.39 -9.23
CA VAL A 348 1.85 -0.13 -9.02
C VAL A 348 1.06 -0.12 -10.32
N ARG A 349 1.68 0.36 -11.42
CA ARG A 349 1.06 0.39 -12.74
C ARG A 349 0.69 -1.01 -13.22
N GLU A 350 1.54 -2.01 -13.00
CA GLU A 350 1.25 -3.41 -13.36
C GLU A 350 0.01 -3.95 -12.63
N PHE A 351 -0.16 -3.61 -11.34
CA PHE A 351 -1.37 -3.95 -10.59
C PHE A 351 -2.62 -3.23 -11.14
N ILE A 352 -2.51 -1.94 -11.46
CA ILE A 352 -3.63 -1.17 -12.01
C ILE A 352 -4.06 -1.74 -13.36
N GLU A 353 -3.11 -1.96 -14.27
CA GLU A 353 -3.40 -2.52 -15.60
C GLU A 353 -4.01 -3.92 -15.51
N THR A 354 -3.53 -4.75 -14.58
CA THR A 354 -4.12 -6.07 -14.34
C THR A 354 -5.54 -5.96 -13.79
N ALA A 355 -5.78 -5.03 -12.85
CA ALA A 355 -7.11 -4.78 -12.33
C ALA A 355 -8.07 -4.26 -13.41
N VAL A 356 -7.60 -3.39 -14.31
CA VAL A 356 -8.38 -2.92 -15.48
C VAL A 356 -8.73 -4.08 -16.42
N ARG A 357 -7.78 -4.98 -16.69
CA ARG A 357 -8.05 -6.19 -17.53
C ARG A 357 -9.13 -7.08 -16.90
N LEU A 358 -9.05 -7.34 -15.59
CA LEU A 358 -10.08 -8.10 -14.87
C LEU A 358 -11.42 -7.37 -14.85
N GLY A 359 -11.40 -6.05 -14.69
CA GLY A 359 -12.59 -5.21 -14.75
C GLY A 359 -13.35 -5.38 -16.07
N ARG A 360 -12.65 -5.47 -17.20
CA ARG A 360 -13.30 -5.73 -18.50
C ARG A 360 -14.03 -7.08 -18.56
N VAL A 361 -13.49 -8.11 -17.89
CA VAL A 361 -14.17 -9.42 -17.79
C VAL A 361 -15.44 -9.30 -16.94
N ILE A 362 -15.37 -8.59 -15.80
CA ILE A 362 -16.48 -8.49 -14.85
C ILE A 362 -17.61 -7.63 -15.41
N GLN A 363 -17.27 -6.51 -16.05
CA GLN A 363 -18.18 -5.41 -16.39
C GLN A 363 -18.72 -5.49 -17.83
N ALA A 364 -18.47 -6.59 -18.54
CA ALA A 364 -19.02 -6.78 -19.87
C ALA A 364 -20.56 -6.84 -19.80
N THR A 365 -21.24 -5.86 -20.41
CA THR A 365 -22.71 -5.77 -20.47
C THR A 365 -23.27 -5.90 -21.88
N ASP A 366 -22.42 -5.71 -22.91
CA ASP A 366 -22.83 -5.94 -24.30
C ASP A 366 -23.07 -7.44 -24.56
N PRO A 367 -24.23 -7.86 -25.09
CA PRO A 367 -24.58 -9.26 -25.26
C PRO A 367 -23.62 -10.06 -26.17
N GLN A 368 -23.00 -9.41 -27.14
CA GLN A 368 -22.03 -10.08 -28.02
C GLN A 368 -20.71 -10.28 -27.29
N ALA A 369 -20.18 -9.23 -26.65
CA ALA A 369 -18.95 -9.29 -25.85
C ALA A 369 -19.06 -10.32 -24.70
N VAL A 370 -20.24 -10.44 -24.08
CA VAL A 370 -20.51 -11.46 -23.04
C VAL A 370 -20.43 -12.88 -23.62
N ARG A 371 -21.06 -13.15 -24.78
CA ARG A 371 -20.99 -14.48 -25.43
C ARG A 371 -19.57 -14.83 -25.83
N GLU A 372 -18.82 -13.89 -26.39
CA GLU A 372 -17.42 -14.06 -26.78
C GLU A 372 -16.53 -14.37 -25.58
N ARG A 373 -16.66 -13.58 -24.49
CA ARG A 373 -15.97 -13.81 -23.22
C ARG A 373 -16.26 -15.19 -22.65
N ASP A 374 -17.54 -15.57 -22.56
CA ASP A 374 -17.96 -16.84 -21.96
C ASP A 374 -17.47 -18.04 -22.80
N ALA A 375 -17.52 -17.93 -24.13
CA ALA A 375 -17.02 -18.96 -25.02
C ALA A 375 -15.48 -19.10 -24.95
N ASP A 376 -14.76 -18.01 -24.94
CA ASP A 376 -13.29 -18.01 -24.83
C ASP A 376 -12.82 -18.60 -23.49
N LEU A 377 -13.39 -18.18 -22.38
CA LEU A 377 -13.01 -18.68 -21.05
C LEU A 377 -13.49 -20.13 -20.80
N ALA A 378 -14.56 -20.58 -21.46
CA ALA A 378 -14.97 -21.97 -21.41
C ALA A 378 -14.00 -22.87 -22.20
N ALA A 379 -13.51 -22.40 -23.36
CA ALA A 379 -12.54 -23.10 -24.17
C ALA A 379 -11.12 -23.10 -23.56
N HIS A 380 -10.77 -22.00 -22.88
CA HIS A 380 -9.45 -21.75 -22.29
C HIS A 380 -9.59 -21.38 -20.80
N PRO A 381 -9.89 -22.35 -19.91
CA PRO A 381 -10.06 -22.06 -18.49
C PRO A 381 -8.81 -21.37 -17.89
N MET A 382 -8.98 -20.13 -17.44
CA MET A 382 -7.89 -19.34 -16.91
C MET A 382 -7.71 -19.62 -15.41
N ARG A 383 -6.49 -20.03 -15.03
CA ARG A 383 -6.04 -19.94 -13.63
C ARG A 383 -5.35 -18.60 -13.44
N PHE A 384 -5.94 -17.75 -12.64
CA PHE A 384 -5.38 -16.43 -12.37
C PHE A 384 -4.35 -16.48 -11.24
N THR A 385 -3.20 -15.86 -11.49
CA THR A 385 -2.16 -15.63 -10.48
C THR A 385 -1.97 -14.12 -10.31
N VAL A 386 -1.89 -13.65 -9.06
CA VAL A 386 -1.59 -12.23 -8.79
C VAL A 386 -0.20 -11.89 -9.31
N PRO A 387 -0.05 -10.77 -10.00
CA PRO A 387 1.27 -10.28 -10.34
C PRO A 387 2.16 -10.14 -9.09
N GLN A 388 3.42 -10.50 -9.24
CA GLN A 388 4.48 -10.19 -8.27
C GLN A 388 5.52 -9.31 -8.98
N PRO A 389 5.17 -8.05 -9.23
CA PRO A 389 6.02 -7.21 -10.03
C PRO A 389 7.34 -6.92 -9.30
N ARG A 390 8.40 -6.81 -10.09
CA ARG A 390 9.68 -6.30 -9.63
C ARG A 390 9.57 -4.78 -9.44
N LEU A 391 10.31 -4.24 -8.49
CA LEU A 391 10.53 -2.79 -8.44
C LEU A 391 11.17 -2.31 -9.74
N GLY A 392 10.80 -1.12 -10.17
CA GLY A 392 11.50 -0.44 -11.27
C GLY A 392 12.93 -0.06 -10.88
N PRO A 393 13.69 0.60 -11.77
CA PRO A 393 15.09 0.98 -11.52
C PRO A 393 15.24 1.81 -10.25
N GLY A 394 16.21 1.46 -9.39
CA GLY A 394 16.37 2.16 -8.12
C GLY A 394 17.53 1.68 -7.26
N ALA A 395 17.28 1.59 -5.94
CA ALA A 395 18.29 1.23 -4.95
C ALA A 395 18.42 -0.30 -4.80
N HIS A 396 18.66 -0.99 -5.90
CA HIS A 396 18.93 -2.43 -6.00
C HIS A 396 19.67 -2.72 -7.31
N ASP A 397 20.29 -3.89 -7.40
CA ASP A 397 20.88 -4.37 -8.66
C ASP A 397 19.77 -4.60 -9.72
N ASN A 398 20.13 -4.64 -10.99
CA ASN A 398 19.14 -4.73 -12.08
C ASN A 398 18.97 -6.18 -12.61
N ASP A 399 19.58 -7.15 -11.97
CA ASP A 399 19.63 -8.54 -12.42
C ASP A 399 19.24 -9.55 -11.33
N GLY A 400 19.14 -10.80 -11.72
CA GLY A 400 18.80 -11.90 -10.83
C GLY A 400 17.50 -11.64 -10.03
N PRO A 401 17.47 -11.92 -8.73
CA PRO A 401 16.31 -11.71 -7.87
C PRO A 401 16.18 -10.27 -7.34
N ALA A 402 17.11 -9.36 -7.67
CA ALA A 402 17.09 -7.98 -7.18
C ALA A 402 15.81 -7.24 -7.61
N GLY A 403 15.24 -6.43 -6.73
CA GLY A 403 13.97 -5.75 -6.92
C GLY A 403 12.73 -6.62 -6.70
N LEU A 404 12.86 -7.94 -6.54
CA LEU A 404 11.75 -8.79 -6.09
C LEU A 404 11.62 -8.74 -4.57
N ILE A 405 10.41 -8.99 -4.07
CA ILE A 405 10.20 -9.18 -2.64
C ILE A 405 10.93 -10.45 -2.19
N GLY A 406 11.79 -10.34 -1.17
CA GLY A 406 12.52 -11.47 -0.62
C GLY A 406 11.62 -12.39 0.20
N GLU A 407 11.96 -13.67 0.28
CA GLU A 407 11.24 -14.60 1.14
C GLU A 407 11.43 -14.29 2.63
N GLN A 408 10.53 -14.77 3.44
CA GLN A 408 10.61 -14.73 4.90
C GLN A 408 10.62 -16.16 5.45
N PRO A 409 11.78 -16.84 5.49
CA PRO A 409 11.87 -18.19 6.03
C PRO A 409 11.58 -18.21 7.54
N THR A 410 11.00 -19.33 8.00
CA THR A 410 10.98 -19.67 9.41
C THR A 410 12.37 -20.14 9.83
N MET A 411 12.88 -19.60 10.93
CA MET A 411 14.18 -19.92 11.49
C MET A 411 14.09 -21.12 12.43
N GLY A 412 15.24 -21.69 12.81
CA GLY A 412 15.28 -22.92 13.62
C GLY A 412 14.63 -22.83 15.01
N ASP A 413 14.48 -21.64 15.56
CA ASP A 413 13.73 -21.37 16.81
C ASP A 413 12.23 -21.14 16.59
N GLY A 414 11.74 -21.28 15.36
CA GLY A 414 10.34 -21.06 14.99
C GLY A 414 9.95 -19.60 14.76
N THR A 415 10.86 -18.63 14.93
CA THR A 415 10.62 -17.23 14.59
C THR A 415 10.70 -17.01 13.09
N LEU A 416 10.06 -15.96 12.59
CA LEU A 416 10.22 -15.54 11.21
C LEU A 416 11.48 -14.67 11.05
N LEU A 417 12.10 -14.68 9.87
CA LEU A 417 13.31 -13.87 9.59
C LEU A 417 13.15 -12.41 10.02
N ASP A 418 12.02 -11.79 9.72
CA ASP A 418 11.80 -10.37 10.01
C ASP A 418 11.65 -10.06 11.51
N ASP A 419 11.27 -11.05 12.34
CA ASP A 419 11.24 -10.88 13.80
C ASP A 419 12.65 -10.66 14.36
N ARG A 420 13.67 -11.27 13.72
CA ARG A 420 15.09 -11.09 14.08
C ARG A 420 15.69 -9.82 13.52
N VAL A 421 15.17 -9.33 12.40
CA VAL A 421 15.75 -8.20 11.66
C VAL A 421 15.13 -6.85 12.04
N GLY A 422 13.83 -6.79 12.33
CA GLY A 422 13.11 -5.52 12.52
C GLY A 422 13.14 -4.66 11.26
N TYR A 423 13.04 -3.33 11.39
CA TYR A 423 13.04 -2.42 10.22
C TYR A 423 14.47 -1.97 9.86
N HIS A 424 15.34 -2.94 9.50
CA HIS A 424 16.75 -2.74 9.15
C HIS A 424 17.09 -3.43 7.83
N TRP A 425 18.23 -3.09 7.27
CA TRP A 425 18.88 -3.90 6.26
C TRP A 425 19.18 -5.28 6.84
N ALA A 426 19.02 -6.34 6.05
CA ALA A 426 19.34 -7.70 6.46
C ALA A 426 20.26 -8.38 5.45
N LEU A 427 21.30 -9.02 5.95
CA LEU A 427 22.21 -9.81 5.16
C LEU A 427 22.10 -11.27 5.59
N LEU A 428 21.30 -12.04 4.84
CA LEU A 428 21.25 -13.51 5.02
C LEU A 428 22.45 -14.11 4.30
N ALA A 429 23.30 -14.81 5.03
CA ALA A 429 24.54 -15.37 4.51
C ALA A 429 24.67 -16.86 4.82
N HIS A 430 25.16 -17.63 3.86
CA HIS A 430 25.61 -19.00 4.08
C HIS A 430 26.70 -19.03 5.16
N PRO A 431 26.77 -20.06 6.05
CA PRO A 431 27.76 -20.13 7.13
C PRO A 431 29.18 -19.84 6.72
N ALA A 432 29.62 -20.31 5.54
CA ALA A 432 30.95 -20.06 5.02
C ALA A 432 31.29 -18.56 4.75
N LEU A 433 30.26 -17.69 4.66
CA LEU A 433 30.43 -16.25 4.46
C LEU A 433 29.99 -15.43 5.68
N ALA A 434 29.47 -16.04 6.74
CA ALA A 434 28.89 -15.33 7.89
C ALA A 434 29.90 -14.39 8.57
N ALA A 435 31.11 -14.81 8.81
CA ALA A 435 32.15 -13.97 9.42
C ALA A 435 32.51 -12.77 8.55
N GLN A 436 32.62 -12.94 7.24
CA GLN A 436 32.85 -11.85 6.29
C GLN A 436 31.65 -10.92 6.21
N ALA A 437 30.43 -11.48 6.17
CA ALA A 437 29.21 -10.72 6.18
C ALA A 437 29.12 -9.80 7.42
N GLN A 438 29.44 -10.33 8.61
CA GLN A 438 29.46 -9.56 9.86
C GLN A 438 30.49 -8.41 9.81
N ALA A 439 31.67 -8.67 9.28
CA ALA A 439 32.73 -7.65 9.14
C ALA A 439 32.34 -6.52 8.17
N LEU A 440 31.65 -6.86 7.07
CA LEU A 440 31.21 -5.90 6.04
C LEU A 440 29.94 -5.13 6.42
N ALA A 441 29.04 -5.74 7.15
CA ALA A 441 27.77 -5.14 7.55
C ALA A 441 27.95 -4.07 8.63
N GLY A 442 28.87 -4.28 9.58
CA GLY A 442 29.05 -3.39 10.72
C GLY A 442 27.74 -3.19 11.49
N ASP A 443 27.35 -1.94 11.68
CA ASP A 443 26.07 -1.51 12.28
C ASP A 443 24.96 -1.20 11.24
N ARG A 444 25.29 -1.38 9.96
CA ARG A 444 24.40 -0.99 8.84
C ARG A 444 23.35 -2.04 8.51
N ALA A 445 23.65 -3.31 8.73
CA ALA A 445 22.73 -4.40 8.46
C ALA A 445 22.77 -5.45 9.57
N VAL A 446 21.63 -6.07 9.83
CA VAL A 446 21.55 -7.26 10.69
C VAL A 446 21.99 -8.47 9.87
N VAL A 447 23.03 -9.15 10.32
CA VAL A 447 23.51 -10.36 9.67
C VAL A 447 22.81 -11.57 10.27
N ILE A 448 22.25 -12.39 9.41
CA ILE A 448 21.61 -13.66 9.76
C ILE A 448 22.38 -14.77 9.06
N GLU A 449 22.91 -15.70 9.83
CA GLU A 449 23.49 -16.91 9.28
C GLU A 449 22.35 -17.86 8.85
N ALA A 450 22.44 -18.37 7.63
CA ALA A 450 21.45 -19.31 7.12
C ALA A 450 21.54 -20.64 7.89
N GLU A 451 20.44 -21.04 8.49
CA GLU A 451 20.30 -22.29 9.22
C GLU A 451 19.82 -23.40 8.26
N ALA A 452 20.12 -24.67 8.57
CA ALA A 452 19.58 -25.79 7.81
C ALA A 452 18.04 -25.75 7.77
N GLY A 453 17.46 -25.95 6.58
CA GLY A 453 16.04 -25.82 6.33
C GLY A 453 15.68 -24.55 5.54
N PRO A 454 14.53 -23.88 5.76
CA PRO A 454 13.97 -22.90 4.84
C PRO A 454 14.91 -21.75 4.44
N SER A 455 15.80 -21.29 5.33
CA SER A 455 16.72 -20.20 5.02
C SER A 455 17.86 -20.65 4.10
N ALA A 456 18.44 -21.84 4.34
CA ALA A 456 19.44 -22.44 3.44
C ALA A 456 18.80 -22.84 2.11
N ASP A 457 17.61 -23.43 2.13
CA ASP A 457 16.86 -23.84 0.94
C ASP A 457 16.56 -22.64 0.03
N TRP A 458 16.31 -21.46 0.60
CA TRP A 458 16.10 -20.25 -0.19
C TRP A 458 17.38 -19.82 -0.90
N LEU A 459 18.53 -19.80 -0.22
CA LEU A 459 19.82 -19.49 -0.85
C LEU A 459 20.14 -20.50 -1.97
N GLU A 460 19.88 -21.79 -1.74
CA GLU A 460 20.11 -22.86 -2.72
C GLU A 460 19.21 -22.69 -3.96
N ARG A 461 17.91 -22.42 -3.77
CA ARG A 461 16.99 -22.16 -4.91
C ARG A 461 17.43 -20.97 -5.76
N LEU A 462 18.04 -19.96 -5.15
CA LEU A 462 18.59 -18.80 -5.86
C LEU A 462 19.96 -19.07 -6.48
N GLY A 463 20.66 -20.17 -6.12
CA GLY A 463 22.01 -20.45 -6.54
C GLY A 463 23.06 -19.49 -5.95
N VAL A 464 22.80 -18.90 -4.77
CA VAL A 464 23.64 -17.86 -4.17
C VAL A 464 24.05 -18.22 -2.74
N ARG A 465 25.08 -17.52 -2.23
CA ARG A 465 25.55 -17.69 -0.85
C ARG A 465 25.20 -16.54 0.08
N ALA A 466 24.74 -15.42 -0.44
CA ALA A 466 24.21 -14.32 0.36
C ALA A 466 23.14 -13.54 -0.38
N VAL A 467 22.18 -13.03 0.38
CA VAL A 467 21.11 -12.14 -0.09
C VAL A 467 21.09 -10.91 0.81
N LEU A 468 21.18 -9.74 0.23
CA LEU A 468 20.98 -8.47 0.93
C LEU A 468 19.55 -7.99 0.73
N LEU A 469 18.83 -7.89 1.84
CA LEU A 469 17.46 -7.36 1.88
C LEU A 469 17.47 -5.91 2.37
N ARG A 470 16.71 -5.08 1.68
CA ARG A 470 16.41 -3.71 2.09
C ARG A 470 15.47 -3.72 3.30
N PRO A 471 15.33 -2.58 4.01
CA PRO A 471 14.35 -2.49 5.12
C PRO A 471 12.91 -2.79 4.70
N ASP A 472 12.51 -2.48 3.46
CA ASP A 472 11.21 -2.82 2.86
C ASP A 472 11.14 -4.25 2.30
N ARG A 473 12.12 -5.09 2.62
CA ARG A 473 12.21 -6.52 2.29
C ARG A 473 12.39 -6.87 0.82
N HIS A 474 12.60 -5.91 -0.05
CA HIS A 474 13.01 -6.22 -1.41
C HIS A 474 14.50 -6.60 -1.44
N VAL A 475 14.83 -7.51 -2.33
CA VAL A 475 16.21 -7.92 -2.55
C VAL A 475 16.98 -6.75 -3.18
N ALA A 476 18.02 -6.27 -2.49
CA ALA A 476 18.94 -5.26 -3.06
C ALA A 476 19.90 -5.89 -4.04
N GLY A 477 20.38 -7.07 -3.73
CA GLY A 477 21.30 -7.84 -4.56
C GLY A 477 21.71 -9.14 -3.88
N VAL A 478 22.50 -9.95 -4.59
CA VAL A 478 22.94 -11.26 -4.15
C VAL A 478 24.45 -11.44 -4.35
N ALA A 479 25.04 -12.41 -3.67
CA ALA A 479 26.42 -12.77 -3.87
C ALA A 479 26.59 -14.30 -3.89
N GLU A 480 27.35 -14.80 -4.87
CA GLU A 480 27.69 -16.21 -5.02
C GLU A 480 29.03 -16.56 -4.33
N GLU A 481 29.92 -15.56 -4.18
CA GLU A 481 31.27 -15.73 -3.67
C GLU A 481 31.71 -14.52 -2.80
N PRO A 482 32.81 -14.64 -2.04
CA PRO A 482 33.33 -13.59 -1.16
C PRO A 482 33.52 -12.22 -1.82
N GLY A 483 34.02 -12.19 -3.06
CA GLY A 483 34.28 -10.95 -3.81
C GLY A 483 32.97 -10.23 -4.15
N GLY A 484 31.93 -10.97 -4.57
CA GLY A 484 30.57 -10.44 -4.81
C GLY A 484 29.95 -9.84 -3.56
N LEU A 485 30.14 -10.49 -2.39
CA LEU A 485 29.63 -9.97 -1.11
C LEU A 485 30.28 -8.64 -0.73
N ALA A 486 31.59 -8.49 -0.92
CA ALA A 486 32.27 -7.22 -0.67
C ALA A 486 31.78 -6.11 -1.60
N GLY A 487 31.55 -6.41 -2.89
CA GLY A 487 30.95 -5.48 -3.85
C GLY A 487 29.54 -5.06 -3.47
N LEU A 488 28.72 -6.00 -3.02
CA LEU A 488 27.35 -5.75 -2.57
C LEU A 488 27.34 -4.82 -1.34
N ALA A 489 28.15 -5.10 -0.34
CA ALA A 489 28.29 -4.26 0.85
C ALA A 489 28.79 -2.85 0.51
N ALA A 490 29.75 -2.72 -0.39
CA ALA A 490 30.26 -1.42 -0.83
C ALA A 490 29.19 -0.57 -1.54
N ARG A 491 28.29 -1.18 -2.30
CA ARG A 491 27.21 -0.46 -2.99
C ARG A 491 26.12 0.05 -2.05
N TYR A 492 25.73 -0.73 -1.05
CA TYR A 492 24.50 -0.47 -0.28
C TYR A 492 24.72 -0.21 1.21
N LEU A 493 25.81 -0.68 1.80
CA LEU A 493 26.07 -0.58 3.24
C LEU A 493 27.16 0.41 3.61
N ALA A 494 28.03 0.84 2.66
CA ALA A 494 29.07 1.82 2.94
C ALA A 494 28.47 3.17 3.32
N ALA A 495 29.02 3.80 4.36
CA ALA A 495 28.65 5.15 4.74
C ALA A 495 29.10 6.14 3.65
N THR A 496 28.17 6.94 3.13
CA THR A 496 28.39 8.14 2.32
C THR A 496 29.54 8.11 1.30
N GLN A 497 29.46 7.31 0.26
CA GLN A 497 29.99 7.67 -1.05
C GLN A 497 28.98 7.19 -2.10
N ALA A 498 28.33 8.17 -2.75
CA ALA A 498 27.54 8.02 -3.97
C ALA A 498 26.85 6.64 -4.13
N ALA A 499 25.69 6.45 -3.52
CA ALA A 499 24.81 5.40 -3.97
C ALA A 499 24.69 5.53 -5.50
N HIS A 500 25.17 4.54 -6.25
CA HIS A 500 25.01 4.50 -7.70
C HIS A 500 23.51 4.39 -7.99
N VAL A 501 22.88 5.56 -8.15
CA VAL A 501 21.51 5.69 -8.59
C VAL A 501 21.59 5.75 -10.10
N ASN A 502 21.32 4.65 -10.78
CA ASN A 502 21.17 4.64 -12.22
C ASN A 502 19.78 5.19 -12.58
N LEU A 503 19.67 6.51 -12.50
CA LEU A 503 18.52 7.23 -13.01
C LEU A 503 18.66 7.28 -14.52
N GLY A 504 17.82 6.55 -15.24
CA GLY A 504 17.66 6.76 -16.69
C GLY A 504 17.42 8.24 -17.04
N PRO A 505 17.47 8.65 -18.31
CA PRO A 505 17.38 10.05 -18.71
C PRO A 505 16.12 10.71 -18.14
N ARG A 506 16.29 11.83 -17.44
CA ARG A 506 15.21 12.64 -16.86
C ARG A 506 14.32 13.17 -17.98
N PRO A 507 12.98 13.07 -17.87
CA PRO A 507 12.11 13.85 -18.74
C PRO A 507 12.36 15.34 -18.46
N GLU A 508 12.56 16.12 -19.53
CA GLU A 508 12.77 17.56 -19.43
C GLU A 508 11.56 18.26 -18.81
N HIS A 509 11.75 18.85 -17.63
CA HIS A 509 10.74 19.69 -16.99
C HIS A 509 10.61 21.02 -17.72
N ARG A 510 9.52 21.22 -18.43
CA ARG A 510 9.12 22.56 -18.89
C ARG A 510 8.87 23.45 -17.66
N ARG A 511 9.50 24.62 -17.65
CA ARG A 511 9.28 25.67 -16.63
C ARG A 511 7.80 26.02 -16.59
N LEU A 512 7.15 25.78 -15.45
CA LEU A 512 5.78 26.20 -15.19
C LEU A 512 5.77 27.72 -14.98
N THR A 513 5.16 28.45 -15.92
CA THR A 513 4.75 29.83 -15.74
C THR A 513 3.43 29.84 -14.98
N ASN A 514 3.38 30.64 -13.92
CA ASN A 514 2.27 30.85 -12.99
C ASN A 514 0.96 31.19 -13.75
N PRO A 515 -0.16 30.44 -13.58
CA PRO A 515 -1.43 30.87 -14.16
C PRO A 515 -1.99 32.03 -13.32
N ARG A 516 -2.14 33.16 -13.96
CA ARG A 516 -2.75 34.38 -13.44
C ARG A 516 -4.16 34.11 -12.92
N ARG A 517 -4.47 34.75 -11.80
CA ARG A 517 -5.82 35.03 -11.30
C ARG A 517 -6.71 35.48 -12.48
N ARG A 518 -7.88 34.88 -12.58
CA ARG A 518 -9.06 35.57 -13.19
C ARG A 518 -10.16 35.53 -12.14
N ASP A 519 -10.75 36.70 -12.05
CA ASP A 519 -11.81 37.18 -11.19
C ASP A 519 -13.00 36.24 -11.03
#